data_5734377ccd9d1b07f0df47c96679e001
#
_entry.id   5734377ccd9d1b07f0df47c96679e001
#
_cell.length_a   1.000
_cell.length_b   1.000
_cell.length_c   1.000
_cell.angle_alpha   90.00
_cell.angle_beta   90.00
_cell.angle_gamma   90.00
#
_symmetry.space_group_name_H-M   'P 1'
#
loop_
_entity.id
_entity.type
_entity.pdbx_description
1 polymer ?
#
loop_
_entity_poly.entity_id
_entity_poly.type
_entity_poly.pdbx_seq_one_letter_code
_entity_poly.pdbx_strand_id
1 'polypeptide(L)'
;MKSFRCRCIATLIGAAFAASAANAATIATFADPAPDGSTPLFAYDGSALTGGWSLGGLTLLTPGLPLVPDIANATFTMSPLTVNSVNGSVVLLSGGQIDFFDGVDLVFQITFDGASLTTPFGFGASEFAGYNVQFSGPNVPGDLSAEAFAFAFANPQGTPNDFTVTASFTSSAIPEPASLAALALLACAGLRRR
;
A
#
# COMPACT_ATOMS: atom_id res chain seq x y z
N MET A 1 -50.81 34.45 43.80
CA MET A 1 -49.54 33.66 43.64
C MET A 1 -49.69 32.77 42.45
N LYS A 2 -49.05 33.11 41.30
CA LYS A 2 -49.09 32.34 40.06
C LYS A 2 -47.68 31.67 39.86
N SER A 3 -47.62 30.35 39.95
CA SER A 3 -46.41 29.58 39.78
C SER A 3 -46.03 29.50 38.27
N PHE A 4 -44.89 30.07 37.90
CA PHE A 4 -44.30 29.95 36.57
C PHE A 4 -43.61 28.59 36.49
N ARG A 5 -44.18 27.65 35.72
CA ARG A 5 -43.53 26.40 35.37
C ARG A 5 -42.61 26.66 34.17
N CYS A 6 -41.31 26.73 34.43
CA CYS A 6 -40.29 26.78 33.39
C CYS A 6 -40.19 25.40 32.72
N ARG A 7 -40.71 25.27 31.49
CA ARG A 7 -40.54 24.07 30.67
C ARG A 7 -39.21 24.20 29.96
N CYS A 8 -38.18 23.50 30.44
CA CYS A 8 -36.95 23.26 29.70
C CYS A 8 -37.27 22.31 28.55
N ILE A 9 -37.34 22.84 27.34
CA ILE A 9 -37.36 22.05 26.12
C ILE A 9 -35.91 21.65 25.84
N ALA A 10 -35.58 20.42 26.20
CA ALA A 10 -34.32 19.81 25.79
C ALA A 10 -34.43 19.46 24.29
N THR A 11 -33.92 20.33 23.44
CA THR A 11 -33.76 20.04 22.00
C THR A 11 -32.62 19.07 21.85
N LEU A 12 -32.95 17.79 21.71
CA LEU A 12 -31.99 16.74 21.33
C LEU A 12 -31.65 16.95 19.85
N ILE A 13 -30.58 17.68 19.59
CA ILE A 13 -30.00 17.74 18.23
C ILE A 13 -29.29 16.39 18.01
N GLY A 14 -30.00 15.45 17.40
CA GLY A 14 -29.41 14.22 16.89
C GLY A 14 -28.50 14.55 15.70
N ALA A 15 -27.26 14.77 15.96
CA ALA A 15 -26.25 14.82 14.90
C ALA A 15 -26.12 13.39 14.35
N ALA A 16 -26.77 13.12 13.21
CA ALA A 16 -26.54 11.93 12.43
C ALA A 16 -25.13 12.04 11.84
N PHE A 17 -24.18 11.39 12.49
CA PHE A 17 -22.86 11.21 11.91
C PHE A 17 -22.99 10.21 10.76
N ALA A 18 -23.00 10.69 9.53
CA ALA A 18 -22.73 9.85 8.38
C ALA A 18 -21.26 9.42 8.50
N ALA A 19 -21.04 8.22 9.03
CA ALA A 19 -19.75 7.57 8.92
C ALA A 19 -19.53 7.34 7.42
N SER A 20 -18.76 8.21 6.78
CA SER A 20 -18.27 7.94 5.43
C SER A 20 -17.41 6.68 5.54
N ALA A 21 -17.83 5.60 4.88
CA ALA A 21 -16.98 4.45 4.73
C ALA A 21 -15.70 4.93 4.03
N ALA A 22 -14.58 4.88 4.73
CA ALA A 22 -13.29 5.17 4.13
C ALA A 22 -12.99 4.02 3.17
N ASN A 23 -12.93 4.31 1.87
CA ASN A 23 -12.57 3.34 0.86
C ASN A 23 -11.04 3.32 0.71
N ALA A 24 -10.49 2.14 0.43
CA ALA A 24 -9.08 2.03 0.06
C ALA A 24 -8.81 2.86 -1.20
N ALA A 25 -7.78 3.68 -1.13
CA ALA A 25 -7.29 4.49 -2.23
C ALA A 25 -5.94 3.93 -2.72
N THR A 26 -5.71 3.97 -4.01
CA THR A 26 -4.40 3.64 -4.57
C THR A 26 -3.38 4.69 -4.13
N ILE A 27 -2.29 4.26 -3.52
CA ILE A 27 -1.19 5.14 -3.09
C ILE A 27 -0.21 5.36 -4.23
N ALA A 28 0.31 4.28 -4.79
CA ALA A 28 1.18 4.31 -5.95
C ALA A 28 0.97 3.07 -6.82
N THR A 29 1.23 3.19 -8.12
CA THR A 29 1.09 2.08 -9.07
C THR A 29 1.97 2.28 -10.29
N PHE A 30 2.39 1.18 -10.92
CA PHE A 30 2.99 1.22 -12.24
C PHE A 30 2.54 0.01 -13.09
N ALA A 31 2.48 0.20 -14.40
CA ALA A 31 2.39 -0.90 -15.35
C ALA A 31 3.79 -1.51 -15.56
N ASP A 32 3.83 -2.76 -16.04
CA ASP A 32 5.07 -3.45 -16.37
C ASP A 32 5.96 -2.55 -17.28
N PRO A 33 7.17 -2.16 -16.82
CA PRO A 33 8.04 -1.28 -17.59
C PRO A 33 8.87 -2.02 -18.65
N ALA A 34 8.86 -3.35 -18.66
CA ALA A 34 9.66 -4.16 -19.60
C ALA A 34 9.05 -4.07 -21.02
N PRO A 35 9.67 -3.34 -21.97
CA PRO A 35 9.05 -3.06 -23.27
C PRO A 35 8.95 -4.31 -24.18
N ASP A 36 9.79 -5.31 -23.93
CA ASP A 36 9.84 -6.56 -24.68
C ASP A 36 9.30 -7.77 -23.90
N GLY A 37 8.86 -7.54 -22.65
CA GLY A 37 8.38 -8.58 -21.74
C GLY A 37 9.47 -9.58 -21.33
N SER A 38 10.75 -9.28 -21.55
CA SER A 38 11.86 -10.21 -21.30
C SER A 38 12.81 -9.74 -20.18
N THR A 39 12.90 -8.43 -19.94
CA THR A 39 13.75 -7.89 -18.88
C THR A 39 13.08 -8.12 -17.52
N PRO A 40 13.64 -8.96 -16.63
CA PRO A 40 12.98 -9.31 -15.39
C PRO A 40 13.00 -8.18 -14.37
N LEU A 41 11.92 -8.06 -13.63
CA LEU A 41 11.84 -7.25 -12.41
C LEU A 41 12.12 -8.08 -11.16
N PHE A 42 11.80 -9.38 -11.21
CA PHE A 42 12.02 -10.30 -10.10
C PHE A 42 12.70 -11.58 -10.57
N ALA A 43 13.51 -12.15 -9.68
CA ALA A 43 14.12 -13.46 -9.84
C ALA A 43 13.94 -14.28 -8.55
N TYR A 44 13.54 -15.53 -8.71
CA TYR A 44 13.37 -16.52 -7.65
C TYR A 44 14.25 -17.72 -7.94
N ASP A 45 15.07 -18.15 -6.99
CA ASP A 45 16.04 -19.26 -7.12
C ASP A 45 15.71 -20.48 -6.25
N GLY A 46 14.48 -20.55 -5.72
CA GLY A 46 14.06 -21.60 -4.79
C GLY A 46 14.44 -21.35 -3.33
N SER A 47 15.36 -20.43 -3.05
CA SER A 47 15.82 -20.06 -1.72
C SER A 47 15.49 -18.62 -1.36
N ALA A 48 15.44 -17.74 -2.34
CA ALA A 48 15.16 -16.32 -2.17
C ALA A 48 14.41 -15.72 -3.35
N LEU A 49 13.68 -14.64 -3.10
CA LEU A 49 13.14 -13.73 -4.10
C LEU A 49 13.94 -12.43 -4.08
N THR A 50 14.47 -12.03 -5.21
CA THR A 50 15.12 -10.73 -5.42
C THR A 50 14.30 -9.89 -6.39
N GLY A 51 14.34 -8.57 -6.26
CA GLY A 51 13.60 -7.68 -7.16
C GLY A 51 14.22 -6.30 -7.24
N GLY A 52 13.85 -5.60 -8.31
CA GLY A 52 14.28 -4.23 -8.56
C GLY A 52 14.12 -3.83 -10.01
N TRP A 53 14.22 -2.52 -10.25
CA TRP A 53 14.27 -1.93 -11.58
C TRP A 53 15.15 -0.69 -11.57
N SER A 54 16.20 -0.70 -12.38
CA SER A 54 17.16 0.42 -12.49
C SER A 54 17.28 0.98 -13.91
N LEU A 55 16.46 0.47 -14.84
CA LEU A 55 16.41 0.92 -16.22
C LEU A 55 15.37 2.05 -16.40
N GLY A 56 15.41 2.72 -17.54
CA GLY A 56 14.35 3.66 -17.91
C GLY A 56 13.00 2.97 -18.20
N GLY A 57 11.96 3.76 -18.37
CA GLY A 57 10.63 3.28 -18.81
C GLY A 57 9.62 2.99 -17.70
N LEU A 58 10.02 2.92 -16.43
CA LEU A 58 9.08 2.78 -15.33
C LEU A 58 8.44 4.14 -15.03
N THR A 59 7.14 4.26 -15.29
CA THR A 59 6.35 5.43 -14.88
C THR A 59 5.59 5.08 -13.62
N LEU A 60 6.01 5.66 -12.49
CA LEU A 60 5.34 5.51 -11.20
C LEU A 60 4.24 6.57 -11.08
N LEU A 61 2.99 6.13 -11.11
CA LEU A 61 1.83 6.97 -10.81
C LEU A 61 1.64 7.05 -9.30
N THR A 62 1.42 8.25 -8.77
CA THR A 62 1.40 8.52 -7.33
C THR A 62 0.09 9.19 -6.86
N PRO A 63 -1.10 8.64 -7.21
CA PRO A 63 -2.39 9.28 -6.93
C PRO A 63 -2.67 9.49 -5.44
N GLY A 64 -2.06 8.70 -4.55
CA GLY A 64 -2.21 8.81 -3.10
C GLY A 64 -1.12 9.63 -2.41
N LEU A 65 -0.15 10.18 -3.15
CA LEU A 65 0.92 11.04 -2.62
C LEU A 65 0.69 12.49 -3.08
N PRO A 66 -0.01 13.31 -2.30
CA PRO A 66 -0.59 14.57 -2.79
C PRO A 66 0.42 15.64 -3.24
N LEU A 67 1.69 15.50 -2.89
CA LEU A 67 2.75 16.45 -3.25
C LEU A 67 3.78 15.87 -4.23
N VAL A 68 3.56 14.65 -4.70
CA VAL A 68 4.45 13.95 -5.62
C VAL A 68 3.77 13.86 -6.98
N PRO A 69 4.32 14.47 -8.04
CA PRO A 69 3.83 14.24 -9.39
C PRO A 69 4.17 12.82 -9.84
N ASP A 70 3.49 12.35 -10.88
CA ASP A 70 3.86 11.09 -11.54
C ASP A 70 5.31 11.15 -12.03
N ILE A 71 6.08 10.10 -11.77
CA ILE A 71 7.52 10.06 -11.99
C ILE A 71 7.81 9.21 -13.22
N ALA A 72 8.33 9.84 -14.27
CA ALA A 72 8.85 9.13 -15.42
C ALA A 72 10.27 8.61 -15.12
N ASN A 73 10.56 7.38 -15.50
CA ASN A 73 11.85 6.70 -15.24
C ASN A 73 12.16 6.52 -13.75
N ALA A 74 11.14 6.26 -12.94
CA ALA A 74 11.34 5.84 -11.55
C ALA A 74 12.18 4.56 -11.50
N THR A 75 12.85 4.34 -10.38
CA THR A 75 13.55 3.10 -10.08
C THR A 75 13.04 2.51 -8.77
N PHE A 76 13.22 1.21 -8.57
CA PHE A 76 12.98 0.62 -7.26
C PHE A 76 14.02 -0.45 -6.92
N THR A 77 14.25 -0.64 -5.64
CA THR A 77 15.08 -1.72 -5.11
C THR A 77 14.29 -2.51 -4.06
N MET A 78 14.58 -3.79 -3.95
CA MET A 78 14.01 -4.66 -2.93
C MET A 78 15.13 -5.42 -2.23
N SER A 79 15.08 -5.50 -0.90
CA SER A 79 15.95 -6.40 -0.13
C SER A 79 15.66 -7.85 -0.50
N PRO A 80 16.66 -8.73 -0.63
CA PRO A 80 16.43 -10.16 -0.88
C PRO A 80 15.54 -10.77 0.21
N LEU A 81 14.50 -11.50 -0.18
CA LEU A 81 13.56 -12.15 0.74
C LEU A 81 13.83 -13.65 0.76
N THR A 82 14.14 -14.20 1.93
CA THR A 82 14.40 -15.63 2.10
C THR A 82 13.11 -16.44 2.18
N VAL A 83 13.15 -17.67 1.67
CA VAL A 83 12.03 -18.61 1.75
C VAL A 83 11.92 -19.15 3.17
N ASN A 84 10.73 -18.96 3.77
CA ASN A 84 10.40 -19.51 5.09
C ASN A 84 9.72 -20.90 4.96
N SER A 85 8.83 -21.04 3.97
CA SER A 85 8.17 -22.32 3.69
C SER A 85 7.55 -22.33 2.29
N VAL A 86 7.33 -23.54 1.77
CA VAL A 86 6.67 -23.78 0.47
C VAL A 86 5.46 -24.69 0.71
N ASN A 87 4.30 -24.26 0.21
CA ASN A 87 3.06 -25.03 0.29
C ASN A 87 2.37 -25.05 -1.08
N GLY A 88 2.65 -26.06 -1.87
CA GLY A 88 2.19 -26.15 -3.26
C GLY A 88 2.77 -25.03 -4.12
N SER A 89 1.89 -24.21 -4.71
CA SER A 89 2.30 -23.05 -5.51
C SER A 89 2.52 -21.78 -4.68
N VAL A 90 2.30 -21.82 -3.37
CA VAL A 90 2.48 -20.67 -2.48
C VAL A 90 3.77 -20.81 -1.69
N VAL A 91 4.63 -19.80 -1.80
CA VAL A 91 5.88 -19.67 -1.06
C VAL A 91 5.72 -18.54 -0.05
N LEU A 92 5.99 -18.83 1.22
CA LEU A 92 6.06 -17.80 2.26
C LEU A 92 7.48 -17.30 2.39
N LEU A 93 7.62 -15.98 2.36
CA LEU A 93 8.89 -15.27 2.37
C LEU A 93 9.07 -14.48 3.68
N SER A 94 10.32 -14.17 3.99
CA SER A 94 10.67 -13.26 5.08
C SER A 94 10.09 -11.87 4.88
N GLY A 95 10.09 -11.06 5.93
CA GLY A 95 9.88 -9.62 5.82
C GLY A 95 10.99 -8.93 5.04
N GLY A 96 10.69 -7.71 4.60
CA GLY A 96 11.61 -6.94 3.78
C GLY A 96 11.19 -5.50 3.54
N GLN A 97 11.86 -4.88 2.58
CA GLN A 97 11.68 -3.49 2.23
C GLN A 97 11.77 -3.30 0.72
N ILE A 98 10.95 -2.40 0.20
CA ILE A 98 10.97 -1.96 -1.20
C ILE A 98 11.04 -0.44 -1.19
N ASP A 99 12.02 0.12 -1.88
CA ASP A 99 12.26 1.55 -1.97
C ASP A 99 12.06 2.03 -3.40
N PHE A 100 11.26 3.08 -3.59
CA PHE A 100 11.04 3.73 -4.89
C PHE A 100 11.74 5.08 -4.94
N PHE A 101 12.38 5.38 -6.06
CA PHE A 101 13.22 6.56 -6.23
C PHE A 101 12.85 7.35 -7.48
N ASP A 102 13.02 8.70 -7.38
CA ASP A 102 13.18 9.61 -8.50
C ASP A 102 14.65 10.02 -8.59
N GLY A 103 15.38 9.42 -9.51
CA GLY A 103 16.83 9.53 -9.55
C GLY A 103 17.49 8.96 -8.29
N VAL A 104 17.98 9.83 -7.39
CA VAL A 104 18.59 9.44 -6.11
C VAL A 104 17.68 9.71 -4.90
N ASP A 105 16.59 10.41 -5.11
CA ASP A 105 15.69 10.84 -4.05
C ASP A 105 14.66 9.75 -3.72
N LEU A 106 14.57 9.36 -2.45
CA LEU A 106 13.56 8.43 -1.97
C LEU A 106 12.19 9.10 -2.03
N VAL A 107 11.26 8.49 -2.75
CA VAL A 107 9.88 8.96 -2.91
C VAL A 107 8.95 8.24 -1.96
N PHE A 108 9.06 6.92 -1.94
CA PHE A 108 8.10 6.04 -1.29
C PHE A 108 8.80 4.74 -0.89
N GLN A 109 8.55 4.28 0.33
CA GLN A 109 9.10 3.05 0.89
C GLN A 109 7.96 2.17 1.41
N ILE A 110 8.08 0.89 1.19
CA ILE A 110 7.21 -0.16 1.72
C ILE A 110 8.03 -1.05 2.63
N THR A 111 7.62 -1.24 3.88
CA THR A 111 8.13 -2.27 4.77
C THR A 111 7.04 -3.28 5.09
N PHE A 112 7.39 -4.53 5.35
CA PHE A 112 6.45 -5.60 5.66
C PHE A 112 7.13 -6.71 6.48
N ASP A 113 6.36 -7.39 7.33
CA ASP A 113 6.88 -8.43 8.24
C ASP A 113 7.08 -9.78 7.53
N GLY A 114 6.44 -9.96 6.40
CA GLY A 114 6.57 -11.13 5.55
C GLY A 114 5.74 -11.02 4.30
N ALA A 115 5.86 -11.98 3.40
CA ALA A 115 5.15 -11.96 2.14
C ALA A 115 4.75 -13.35 1.65
N SER A 116 3.79 -13.38 0.75
CA SER A 116 3.40 -14.56 -0.02
C SER A 116 3.75 -14.36 -1.49
N LEU A 117 4.29 -15.39 -2.09
CA LEU A 117 4.57 -15.49 -3.51
C LEU A 117 3.76 -16.65 -4.07
N THR A 118 2.84 -16.37 -4.98
CA THR A 118 2.16 -17.40 -5.77
C THR A 118 2.95 -17.59 -7.06
N THR A 119 3.54 -18.78 -7.24
CA THR A 119 4.44 -19.03 -8.37
C THR A 119 3.69 -19.04 -9.72
N PRO A 120 4.32 -18.54 -10.80
CA PRO A 120 3.64 -18.34 -12.09
C PRO A 120 3.39 -19.63 -12.91
N PHE A 121 3.80 -20.78 -12.41
CA PHE A 121 3.66 -22.07 -13.11
C PHE A 121 2.50 -22.93 -12.59
N GLY A 122 1.60 -22.36 -11.80
CA GLY A 122 0.40 -23.00 -11.26
C GLY A 122 -0.88 -22.51 -11.95
N PHE A 123 -2.02 -23.00 -11.45
CA PHE A 123 -3.33 -22.45 -11.82
C PHE A 123 -3.64 -21.23 -10.95
N GLY A 124 -4.06 -20.14 -11.58
CA GLY A 124 -4.47 -18.92 -10.89
C GLY A 124 -3.57 -17.72 -11.18
N ALA A 125 -3.89 -16.61 -10.54
CA ALA A 125 -3.07 -15.40 -10.63
C ALA A 125 -1.73 -15.61 -9.91
N SER A 126 -0.65 -15.22 -10.58
CA SER A 126 0.69 -15.21 -9.99
C SER A 126 0.95 -13.82 -9.42
N GLU A 127 1.25 -13.77 -8.13
CA GLU A 127 1.44 -12.51 -7.44
C GLU A 127 2.47 -12.60 -6.30
N PHE A 128 3.00 -11.46 -5.93
CA PHE A 128 3.79 -11.25 -4.74
C PHE A 128 3.14 -10.15 -3.90
N ALA A 129 2.75 -10.46 -2.67
CA ALA A 129 2.05 -9.55 -1.77
C ALA A 129 2.58 -9.66 -0.34
N GLY A 130 2.69 -8.53 0.35
CA GLY A 130 3.13 -8.45 1.75
C GLY A 130 1.98 -8.51 2.75
N TYR A 131 2.31 -8.81 4.00
CA TYR A 131 1.42 -8.66 5.15
C TYR A 131 2.10 -7.83 6.25
N ASN A 132 1.28 -7.18 7.09
CA ASN A 132 1.71 -6.15 8.04
C ASN A 132 2.52 -5.06 7.33
N VAL A 133 1.92 -4.55 6.24
CA VAL A 133 2.54 -3.55 5.37
C VAL A 133 2.50 -2.19 6.02
N GLN A 134 3.57 -1.43 5.88
CA GLN A 134 3.66 -0.04 6.29
C GLN A 134 4.29 0.79 5.17
N PHE A 135 3.67 1.92 4.86
CA PHE A 135 4.17 2.89 3.91
C PHE A 135 4.87 4.04 4.63
N SER A 136 5.99 4.46 4.08
CA SER A 136 6.74 5.61 4.58
C SER A 136 7.40 6.37 3.43
N GLY A 137 7.86 7.57 3.72
CA GLY A 137 8.51 8.43 2.75
C GLY A 137 8.19 9.90 3.01
N PRO A 138 8.91 10.83 2.36
CA PRO A 138 8.78 12.26 2.63
C PRO A 138 7.38 12.85 2.44
N ASN A 139 6.58 12.24 1.57
CA ASN A 139 5.26 12.74 1.18
C ASN A 139 4.13 11.73 1.42
N VAL A 140 4.41 10.65 2.16
CA VAL A 140 3.38 9.67 2.54
C VAL A 140 2.53 10.29 3.66
N PRO A 141 1.20 10.31 3.53
CA PRO A 141 0.32 10.77 4.60
C PRO A 141 0.56 9.97 5.89
N GLY A 142 0.65 10.64 7.04
CA GLY A 142 0.90 9.98 8.33
C GLY A 142 -0.29 9.18 8.88
N ASP A 143 -1.47 9.35 8.29
CA ASP A 143 -2.72 8.79 8.79
C ASP A 143 -3.27 7.73 7.83
N LEU A 144 -2.47 6.70 7.55
CA LEU A 144 -2.87 5.56 6.72
C LEU A 144 -3.16 4.34 7.60
N SER A 145 -4.11 3.52 7.17
CA SER A 145 -4.43 2.23 7.76
C SER A 145 -4.76 1.20 6.68
N ALA A 146 -4.75 -0.08 7.05
CA ALA A 146 -5.00 -1.20 6.13
C ALA A 146 -4.15 -1.11 4.85
N GLU A 147 -2.87 -0.81 5.01
CA GLU A 147 -1.90 -0.69 3.94
C GLU A 147 -1.64 -2.05 3.30
N ALA A 148 -1.62 -2.08 1.97
CA ALA A 148 -1.40 -3.29 1.20
C ALA A 148 -0.67 -3.00 -0.10
N PHE A 149 0.11 -3.95 -0.58
CA PHE A 149 0.70 -3.92 -1.91
C PHE A 149 0.63 -5.28 -2.59
N ALA A 150 0.65 -5.28 -3.91
CA ALA A 150 0.81 -6.46 -4.72
C ALA A 150 1.59 -6.18 -6.01
N PHE A 151 2.40 -7.14 -6.42
CA PHE A 151 2.96 -7.22 -7.76
C PHE A 151 2.28 -8.37 -8.50
N ALA A 152 1.63 -8.06 -9.60
CA ALA A 152 1.07 -9.07 -10.50
C ALA A 152 2.15 -9.47 -11.50
N PHE A 153 2.51 -10.74 -11.49
CA PHE A 153 3.60 -11.27 -12.33
C PHE A 153 3.14 -11.59 -13.74
N ALA A 154 4.04 -11.35 -14.68
CA ALA A 154 3.86 -11.65 -16.10
C ALA A 154 5.16 -12.22 -16.69
N ASN A 155 5.05 -12.79 -17.89
CA ASN A 155 6.19 -13.25 -18.72
C ASN A 155 7.16 -14.18 -17.97
N PRO A 156 6.71 -15.25 -17.32
CA PRO A 156 7.59 -16.13 -16.57
C PRO A 156 8.57 -16.85 -17.50
N GLN A 157 9.85 -16.85 -17.09
CA GLN A 157 10.93 -17.58 -17.74
C GLN A 157 11.58 -18.51 -16.73
N GLY A 158 11.82 -19.77 -17.08
CA GLY A 158 12.48 -20.75 -16.22
C GLY A 158 11.57 -21.90 -15.77
N THR A 159 11.67 -22.30 -14.52
CA THR A 159 10.98 -23.43 -13.90
C THR A 159 10.27 -23.01 -12.59
N PRO A 160 9.38 -23.81 -12.02
CA PRO A 160 8.72 -23.46 -10.76
C PRO A 160 9.64 -23.13 -9.58
N ASN A 161 10.87 -23.65 -9.59
CA ASN A 161 11.83 -23.45 -8.50
C ASN A 161 12.98 -22.49 -8.86
N ASP A 162 13.02 -22.03 -10.10
CA ASP A 162 14.06 -21.09 -10.59
C ASP A 162 13.49 -20.34 -11.77
N PHE A 163 13.04 -19.09 -11.53
CA PHE A 163 12.39 -18.29 -12.55
C PHE A 163 12.66 -16.80 -12.43
N THR A 164 12.44 -16.12 -13.54
CA THR A 164 12.35 -14.68 -13.60
C THR A 164 11.00 -14.25 -14.14
N VAL A 165 10.55 -13.06 -13.74
CA VAL A 165 9.26 -12.49 -14.17
C VAL A 165 9.37 -10.98 -14.35
N THR A 166 8.52 -10.45 -15.23
CA THR A 166 8.16 -9.04 -15.24
C THR A 166 6.95 -8.82 -14.32
N ALA A 167 6.63 -7.58 -13.97
CA ALA A 167 5.51 -7.32 -13.06
C ALA A 167 4.90 -5.93 -13.27
N SER A 168 3.61 -5.82 -12.97
CA SER A 168 2.95 -4.57 -12.63
C SER A 168 2.75 -4.48 -11.12
N PHE A 169 2.64 -3.27 -10.60
CA PHE A 169 2.57 -2.97 -9.18
C PHE A 169 1.34 -2.14 -8.85
N THR A 170 0.77 -2.40 -7.69
CA THR A 170 -0.23 -1.53 -7.06
C THR A 170 -0.07 -1.55 -5.55
N SER A 171 -0.26 -0.39 -4.93
CA SER A 171 -0.38 -0.26 -3.49
C SER A 171 -1.63 0.50 -3.12
N SER A 172 -2.21 0.20 -1.98
CA SER A 172 -3.43 0.83 -1.50
C SER A 172 -3.40 0.99 0.01
N ALA A 173 -4.09 2.02 0.51
CA ALA A 173 -4.33 2.21 1.93
C ALA A 173 -5.69 2.90 2.13
N ILE A 174 -6.17 2.86 3.36
CA ILE A 174 -7.35 3.59 3.78
C ILE A 174 -6.87 4.85 4.51
N PRO A 175 -7.10 6.07 3.98
CA PRO A 175 -6.84 7.29 4.73
C PRO A 175 -7.74 7.33 5.98
N GLU A 176 -7.19 7.62 7.14
CA GLU A 176 -8.02 7.79 8.33
C GLU A 176 -8.96 8.98 8.14
N PRO A 177 -10.27 8.82 8.38
CA PRO A 177 -11.21 9.89 8.13
C PRO A 177 -10.92 11.06 9.06
N ALA A 178 -10.72 12.25 8.50
CA ALA A 178 -10.58 13.52 9.23
C ALA A 178 -11.74 13.79 10.21
N SER A 179 -12.82 13.00 10.15
CA SER A 179 -13.94 12.99 11.08
C SER A 179 -13.53 12.70 12.54
N LEU A 180 -12.50 11.88 12.79
CA LEU A 180 -11.99 11.66 14.15
C LEU A 180 -11.34 12.91 14.73
N ALA A 181 -10.56 13.65 13.93
CA ALA A 181 -9.98 14.92 14.34
C ALA A 181 -11.07 15.99 14.58
N ALA A 182 -12.08 16.04 13.72
CA ALA A 182 -13.23 16.95 13.89
C ALA A 182 -14.05 16.61 15.15
N LEU A 183 -14.23 15.31 15.45
CA LEU A 183 -14.92 14.86 16.66
C LEU A 183 -14.15 15.25 17.93
N ALA A 184 -12.84 15.06 17.94
CA ALA A 184 -11.97 15.44 19.03
C ALA A 184 -12.01 16.97 19.26
N LEU A 185 -11.97 17.77 18.20
CA LEU A 185 -12.08 19.22 18.27
C LEU A 185 -13.45 19.67 18.82
N LEU A 186 -14.56 19.04 18.41
CA LEU A 186 -15.90 19.32 18.92
C LEU A 186 -16.05 18.94 20.39
N ALA A 187 -15.48 17.81 20.81
CA ALA A 187 -15.47 17.39 22.21
C ALA A 187 -14.67 18.38 23.08
N CYS A 188 -13.51 18.84 22.61
CA CYS A 188 -12.70 19.84 23.31
C CYS A 188 -13.40 21.21 23.38
N ALA A 189 -14.10 21.63 22.33
CA ALA A 189 -14.87 22.88 22.32
C ALA A 189 -16.07 22.81 23.24
N GLY A 190 -16.73 21.65 23.37
CA GLY A 190 -17.85 21.41 24.29
C GLY A 190 -17.44 21.45 25.77
N LEU A 191 -16.26 20.94 26.10
CA LEU A 191 -15.72 20.98 27.47
C LEU A 191 -15.28 22.37 27.94
N ARG A 192 -14.97 23.28 27.03
CA ARG A 192 -14.54 24.66 27.35
C ARG A 192 -15.69 25.60 27.67
N ARG A 193 -16.96 25.18 27.48
CA ARG A 193 -18.16 25.97 27.74
C ARG A 193 -18.87 25.60 29.03
N ARG A 194 -18.30 24.78 29.87
CA ARG A 194 -18.73 24.49 31.24
C ARG A 194 -17.72 25.05 32.22
#